data_31792b74b2b77ef16c8338d51c46b884
#
_entry.id   31792b74b2b77ef16c8338d51c46b884
#
_cell.length_a   1.000
_cell.length_b   1.000
_cell.length_c   1.000
_cell.angle_alpha   90.00
_cell.angle_beta   90.00
_cell.angle_gamma   90.00
#
_symmetry.space_group_name_H-M   'P 1'
#
loop_
_entity.id
_entity.type
_entity.pdbx_description
1 polymer ?
#
loop_
_entity_poly.entity_id
_entity_poly.type
_entity_poly.pdbx_seq_one_letter_code
_entity_poly.pdbx_strand_id
1 'polypeptide(L)'
;MKTTKLVMLVMTIAVALFILIPNLSWAEDGAALYKAKCAMCHGPDAAGKPAMKAPSLISDEAKKKSDADLTKAVAETAKHPAGVKGLAADDVKAVVAYIRSLQK
;
A
#
# COMPACT_ATOMS: atom_id res chain seq x y z
N MET A 1 28.77 28.18 24.13
CA MET A 1 27.41 28.73 24.06
C MET A 1 26.85 28.79 22.64
N LYS A 2 27.59 29.32 21.66
CA LYS A 2 27.12 29.36 20.25
C LYS A 2 26.96 27.98 19.61
N THR A 3 27.82 27.04 19.96
CA THR A 3 27.79 25.67 19.44
C THR A 3 26.57 24.86 19.95
N THR A 4 26.15 25.10 21.20
CA THR A 4 25.01 24.39 21.80
C THR A 4 23.69 24.79 21.13
N LYS A 5 23.55 26.08 20.79
CA LYS A 5 22.34 26.57 20.10
C LYS A 5 22.27 26.04 18.67
N LEU A 6 23.42 25.94 17.98
CA LEU A 6 23.47 25.37 16.63
C LEU A 6 23.13 23.90 16.62
N VAL A 7 23.63 23.13 17.58
CA VAL A 7 23.34 21.70 17.71
C VAL A 7 21.85 21.48 17.97
N MET A 8 21.23 22.27 18.85
CA MET A 8 19.79 22.17 19.12
C MET A 8 18.96 22.51 17.89
N LEU A 9 19.34 23.50 17.10
CA LEU A 9 18.64 23.87 15.87
C LEU A 9 18.70 22.74 14.84
N VAL A 10 19.84 22.13 14.64
CA VAL A 10 20.05 21.01 13.70
C VAL A 10 19.21 19.80 14.14
N MET A 11 19.18 19.47 15.43
CA MET A 11 18.37 18.37 15.96
C MET A 11 16.86 18.60 15.74
N THR A 12 16.39 19.82 15.92
CA THR A 12 14.98 20.17 15.73
C THR A 12 14.56 20.03 14.25
N ILE A 13 15.40 20.47 13.33
CA ILE A 13 15.14 20.34 11.89
C ILE A 13 15.11 18.87 11.46
N ALA A 14 16.02 18.03 11.97
CA ALA A 14 16.07 16.60 11.67
C ALA A 14 14.79 15.88 12.13
N VAL A 15 14.29 16.19 13.33
CA VAL A 15 13.05 15.62 13.86
C VAL A 15 11.83 16.06 13.01
N ALA A 16 11.76 17.32 12.62
CA ALA A 16 10.68 17.84 11.78
C ALA A 16 10.63 17.17 10.40
N LEU A 17 11.78 16.95 9.77
CA LEU A 17 11.88 16.25 8.49
C LEU A 17 11.45 14.79 8.61
N PHE A 18 11.77 14.12 9.71
CA PHE A 18 11.37 12.74 9.95
C PHE A 18 9.85 12.59 10.10
N ILE A 19 9.19 13.58 10.72
CA ILE A 19 7.72 13.58 10.91
C ILE A 19 6.98 13.84 9.57
N LEU A 20 7.58 14.55 8.63
CA LEU A 20 6.96 14.90 7.35
C LEU A 20 6.98 13.78 6.29
N ILE A 21 7.72 12.68 6.52
CA ILE A 21 7.93 11.61 5.53
C ILE A 21 7.21 10.28 5.85
N PRO A 22 6.40 10.10 6.93
CA PRO A 22 5.81 8.78 7.22
C PRO A 22 4.86 8.25 6.13
N ASN A 23 4.27 9.11 5.32
CA ASN A 23 3.35 8.71 4.25
C ASN A 23 4.05 8.12 3.01
N LEU A 24 5.31 8.46 2.77
CA LEU A 24 6.10 7.92 1.65
C LEU A 24 6.51 6.46 1.90
N SER A 25 6.83 6.09 3.15
CA SER A 25 7.22 4.73 3.48
C SER A 25 6.06 3.74 3.32
N TRP A 26 4.82 4.17 3.58
CA TRP A 26 3.63 3.33 3.39
C TRP A 26 3.37 3.01 1.93
N ALA A 27 3.55 3.96 1.02
CA ALA A 27 3.39 3.73 -0.41
C ALA A 27 4.42 2.73 -0.95
N GLU A 28 5.67 2.80 -0.46
CA GLU A 28 6.74 1.88 -0.83
C GLU A 28 6.45 0.47 -0.31
N ASP A 29 6.02 0.33 0.96
CA ASP A 29 5.66 -0.94 1.56
C ASP A 29 4.47 -1.57 0.84
N GLY A 30 3.48 -0.79 0.47
CA GLY A 30 2.33 -1.24 -0.30
C GLY A 30 2.72 -1.78 -1.67
N ALA A 31 3.62 -1.10 -2.37
CA ALA A 31 4.14 -1.55 -3.66
C ALA A 31 4.91 -2.86 -3.54
N ALA A 32 5.76 -2.99 -2.54
CA ALA A 32 6.53 -4.21 -2.29
C ALA A 32 5.63 -5.39 -1.95
N LEU A 33 4.65 -5.18 -1.08
CA LEU A 33 3.66 -6.19 -0.70
C LEU A 33 2.81 -6.61 -1.90
N TYR A 34 2.38 -5.66 -2.71
CA TYR A 34 1.61 -5.94 -3.92
C TYR A 34 2.40 -6.83 -4.87
N LYS A 35 3.65 -6.49 -5.14
CA LYS A 35 4.52 -7.29 -6.01
C LYS A 35 4.74 -8.70 -5.48
N ALA A 36 4.90 -8.85 -4.17
CA ALA A 36 5.16 -10.14 -3.53
C ALA A 36 3.91 -11.02 -3.42
N LYS A 37 2.73 -10.44 -3.18
CA LYS A 37 1.52 -11.18 -2.80
C LYS A 37 0.38 -11.10 -3.82
N CYS A 38 0.30 -10.07 -4.62
CA CYS A 38 -0.86 -9.79 -5.48
C CYS A 38 -0.54 -9.88 -6.97
N ALA A 39 0.64 -9.43 -7.39
CA ALA A 39 0.99 -9.29 -8.79
C ALA A 39 1.02 -10.62 -9.55
N MET A 40 1.30 -11.73 -8.88
CA MET A 40 1.32 -13.05 -9.50
C MET A 40 -0.03 -13.38 -10.16
N CYS A 41 -1.13 -13.00 -9.51
CA CYS A 41 -2.49 -13.25 -10.02
C CYS A 41 -3.09 -12.03 -10.72
N HIS A 42 -2.90 -10.83 -10.15
CA HIS A 42 -3.54 -9.60 -10.66
C HIS A 42 -2.71 -8.84 -11.70
N GLY A 43 -1.45 -9.23 -11.89
CA GLY A 43 -0.53 -8.54 -12.80
C GLY A 43 0.23 -7.39 -12.12
N PRO A 44 1.40 -7.01 -12.65
CA PRO A 44 2.22 -5.96 -12.06
C PRO A 44 1.57 -4.58 -12.15
N ASP A 45 0.63 -4.37 -13.07
CA ASP A 45 -0.14 -3.14 -13.26
C ASP A 45 -1.57 -3.22 -12.71
N ALA A 46 -1.91 -4.32 -12.03
CA ALA A 46 -3.23 -4.59 -11.48
C ALA A 46 -4.35 -4.72 -12.53
N ALA A 47 -4.00 -4.90 -13.80
CA ALA A 47 -4.99 -5.06 -14.88
C ALA A 47 -5.70 -6.42 -14.88
N GLY A 48 -5.26 -7.34 -14.05
CA GLY A 48 -5.78 -8.70 -14.00
C GLY A 48 -5.08 -9.65 -14.96
N LYS A 49 -5.29 -10.94 -14.73
CA LYS A 49 -4.78 -12.00 -15.62
C LYS A 49 -5.91 -13.00 -15.85
N PRO A 50 -6.48 -13.06 -17.06
CA PRO A 50 -7.57 -14.02 -17.36
C PRO A 50 -7.15 -15.46 -17.10
N ALA A 51 -5.90 -15.84 -17.39
CA ALA A 51 -5.40 -17.18 -17.16
C ALA A 51 -5.42 -17.58 -15.68
N MET A 52 -5.32 -16.63 -14.76
CA MET A 52 -5.37 -16.84 -13.32
C MET A 52 -6.77 -16.60 -12.76
N LYS A 53 -7.74 -16.24 -13.60
CA LYS A 53 -9.11 -15.85 -13.20
C LYS A 53 -9.12 -14.70 -12.18
N ALA A 54 -8.09 -13.86 -12.19
CA ALA A 54 -7.99 -12.70 -11.31
C ALA A 54 -8.58 -11.47 -12.01
N PRO A 55 -9.53 -10.78 -11.36
CA PRO A 55 -10.15 -9.60 -11.96
C PRO A 55 -9.19 -8.41 -12.00
N SER A 56 -9.48 -7.46 -12.89
CA SER A 56 -8.78 -6.18 -12.92
C SER A 56 -9.09 -5.38 -11.65
N LEU A 57 -8.06 -4.83 -11.04
CA LEU A 57 -8.19 -3.93 -9.89
C LEU A 57 -8.22 -2.46 -10.32
N ILE A 58 -8.06 -2.17 -11.60
CA ILE A 58 -8.09 -0.81 -12.16
C ILE A 58 -9.31 -0.56 -13.05
N SER A 59 -10.27 -1.49 -13.08
CA SER A 59 -11.53 -1.34 -13.80
C SER A 59 -12.41 -0.27 -13.15
N ASP A 60 -13.40 0.21 -13.91
CA ASP A 60 -14.38 1.17 -13.38
C ASP A 60 -15.13 0.61 -12.17
N GLU A 61 -15.45 -0.68 -12.20
CA GLU A 61 -16.10 -1.36 -11.08
C GLU A 61 -15.22 -1.35 -9.83
N ALA A 62 -13.93 -1.63 -9.98
CA ALA A 62 -12.99 -1.59 -8.87
C ALA A 62 -12.80 -0.17 -8.31
N LYS A 63 -12.80 0.83 -9.18
CA LYS A 63 -12.69 2.23 -8.78
C LYS A 63 -13.87 2.71 -7.94
N LYS A 64 -15.05 2.16 -8.18
CA LYS A 64 -16.28 2.52 -7.44
C LYS A 64 -16.34 1.91 -6.05
N LYS A 65 -15.58 0.86 -5.79
CA LYS A 65 -15.56 0.21 -4.47
C LYS A 65 -14.89 1.13 -3.45
N SER A 66 -15.44 1.13 -2.22
CA SER A 66 -14.83 1.87 -1.12
C SER A 66 -13.54 1.21 -0.65
N ASP A 67 -12.72 1.95 0.08
CA ASP A 67 -11.51 1.37 0.69
C ASP A 67 -11.87 0.24 1.66
N ALA A 68 -12.97 0.36 2.38
CA ALA A 68 -13.49 -0.70 3.25
C ALA A 68 -13.83 -1.96 2.45
N ASP A 69 -14.47 -1.83 1.30
CA ASP A 69 -14.82 -2.95 0.42
C ASP A 69 -13.56 -3.63 -0.14
N LEU A 70 -12.56 -2.85 -0.56
CA LEU A 70 -11.30 -3.40 -1.05
C LEU A 70 -10.53 -4.10 0.06
N THR A 71 -10.51 -3.53 1.25
CA THR A 71 -9.89 -4.14 2.43
C THR A 71 -10.54 -5.47 2.77
N LYS A 72 -11.86 -5.51 2.77
CA LYS A 72 -12.64 -6.72 3.02
C LYS A 72 -12.37 -7.78 1.94
N ALA A 73 -12.28 -7.38 0.68
CA ALA A 73 -12.00 -8.29 -0.42
C ALA A 73 -10.62 -8.96 -0.27
N VAL A 74 -9.61 -8.22 0.17
CA VAL A 74 -8.28 -8.78 0.43
C VAL A 74 -8.35 -9.83 1.55
N ALA A 75 -9.04 -9.53 2.63
CA ALA A 75 -9.07 -10.38 3.83
C ALA A 75 -10.02 -11.57 3.72
N GLU A 76 -11.12 -11.46 2.96
CA GLU A 76 -12.23 -12.42 3.00
C GLU A 76 -12.48 -13.19 1.70
N THR A 77 -11.83 -12.81 0.58
CA THR A 77 -12.05 -13.53 -0.69
C THR A 77 -11.52 -14.96 -0.61
N ALA A 78 -12.39 -15.92 -0.86
CA ALA A 78 -12.09 -17.34 -0.71
C ALA A 78 -10.93 -17.81 -1.58
N LYS A 79 -10.74 -17.20 -2.75
CA LYS A 79 -9.68 -17.55 -3.70
C LYS A 79 -8.31 -16.99 -3.30
N HIS A 80 -8.25 -16.06 -2.34
CA HIS A 80 -6.97 -15.54 -1.88
C HIS A 80 -6.25 -16.59 -1.03
N PRO A 81 -4.94 -16.78 -1.24
CA PRO A 81 -4.17 -17.70 -0.41
C PRO A 81 -4.05 -17.20 1.03
N ALA A 82 -3.73 -18.12 1.94
CA ALA A 82 -3.61 -17.80 3.36
C ALA A 82 -2.62 -16.66 3.64
N GLY A 83 -1.55 -16.55 2.85
CA GLY A 83 -0.57 -15.46 3.00
C GLY A 83 -1.13 -14.06 2.68
N VAL A 84 -2.17 -13.99 1.86
CA VAL A 84 -2.88 -12.73 1.56
C VAL A 84 -3.93 -12.44 2.63
N LYS A 85 -4.74 -13.44 2.98
CA LYS A 85 -5.80 -13.30 4.00
C LYS A 85 -5.24 -12.97 5.38
N GLY A 86 -4.04 -13.45 5.69
CA GLY A 86 -3.38 -13.26 6.97
C GLY A 86 -2.59 -11.97 7.12
N LEU A 87 -2.62 -11.08 6.12
CA LEU A 87 -1.92 -9.80 6.20
C LEU A 87 -2.47 -8.95 7.35
N ALA A 88 -1.55 -8.25 8.05
CA ALA A 88 -1.92 -7.32 9.09
C ALA A 88 -2.76 -6.17 8.51
N ALA A 89 -3.62 -5.56 9.34
CA ALA A 89 -4.50 -4.47 8.89
C ALA A 89 -3.74 -3.30 8.27
N ASP A 90 -2.58 -2.96 8.80
CA ASP A 90 -1.74 -1.88 8.27
C ASP A 90 -1.17 -2.23 6.90
N ASP A 91 -0.79 -3.49 6.70
CA ASP A 91 -0.29 -3.99 5.42
C ASP A 91 -1.39 -3.98 4.35
N VAL A 92 -2.59 -4.39 4.70
CA VAL A 92 -3.74 -4.34 3.80
C VAL A 92 -4.04 -2.89 3.39
N LYS A 93 -4.00 -1.98 4.35
CA LYS A 93 -4.18 -0.56 4.11
C LYS A 93 -3.16 0.00 3.12
N ALA A 94 -1.89 -0.38 3.29
CA ALA A 94 -0.81 0.02 2.39
C ALA A 94 -1.01 -0.53 0.97
N VAL A 95 -1.43 -1.78 0.84
CA VAL A 95 -1.74 -2.41 -0.45
C VAL A 95 -2.91 -1.71 -1.14
N VAL A 96 -3.99 -1.43 -0.40
CA VAL A 96 -5.15 -0.73 -0.95
C VAL A 96 -4.75 0.67 -1.44
N ALA A 97 -3.95 1.40 -0.68
CA ALA A 97 -3.44 2.71 -1.09
C ALA A 97 -2.61 2.62 -2.38
N TYR A 98 -1.79 1.59 -2.50
CA TYR A 98 -1.01 1.35 -3.72
C TYR A 98 -1.92 1.06 -4.92
N ILE A 99 -2.92 0.20 -4.76
CA ILE A 99 -3.90 -0.10 -5.81
C ILE A 99 -4.61 1.18 -6.26
N ARG A 100 -5.02 2.03 -5.32
CA ARG A 100 -5.64 3.32 -5.65
C ARG A 100 -4.72 4.19 -6.49
N SER A 101 -3.42 4.16 -6.24
CA SER A 101 -2.44 4.91 -7.05
C SER A 101 -2.37 4.42 -8.50
N LEU A 102 -2.69 3.15 -8.75
CA LEU A 102 -2.73 2.57 -10.09
C LEU A 102 -4.05 2.83 -10.83
N GLN A 103 -5.10 3.23 -10.13
CA GLN A 103 -6.44 3.47 -10.67
C GLN A 103 -6.61 4.87 -11.31
N LYS A 104 -5.58 5.63 -11.37
CA LYS A 104 -5.64 7.00 -11.93
C LYS A 104 -5.88 7.02 -13.42
#